data_3cdc00de37e71996021e0bd4f5a70063
#
_entry.id   3cdc00de37e71996021e0bd4f5a70063
#
_cell.length_a   1.000
_cell.length_b   1.000
_cell.length_c   1.000
_cell.angle_alpha   90.00
_cell.angle_beta   90.00
_cell.angle_gamma   90.00
#
_symmetry.space_group_name_H-M   'P 1'
#
loop_
_entity.id
_entity.type
_entity.pdbx_description
1 polymer ?
#
loop_
_entity_poly.entity_id
_entity_poly.type
_entity_poly.pdbx_seq_one_letter_code
_entity_poly.pdbx_strand_id
1 'polypeptide(L)'
;MTLKPYSINCNGHLFALDKPQVMGILNVTPDSFYADSRKQSDEAIAARARQIVAEGGTMIDIGAYSSRPGADEVSVEEEMERLRHGLAIVNKEAPQAVVSVDTFRADVAKMCVEEYGADIINDISGGMLDKHMFRTAAQLGVPYILMHMKGTPATMQLAPHYDHFMREVFLYFAERVDRLHDLGVKDIILDPGFGFGKTLENNYELMNKMGDFREFDLPILVGISRKSMIYKLVGGTPADALGGTIALNTIALERGAHILRVHDVKAAVETVKIVEALQATSANEE
;
A
#
# COMPACT_ATOMS: atom_id res chain seq x y z
N MET A 1 17.76 -14.43 3.73
CA MET A 1 17.46 -14.50 2.28
C MET A 1 17.72 -13.12 1.71
N THR A 2 18.60 -12.99 0.72
CA THR A 2 18.90 -11.67 0.13
C THR A 2 17.71 -11.16 -0.66
N LEU A 3 17.30 -9.90 -0.44
CA LEU A 3 16.24 -9.24 -1.19
C LEU A 3 16.64 -9.13 -2.66
N LYS A 4 15.74 -9.52 -3.60
CA LYS A 4 15.99 -9.30 -5.03
C LYS A 4 15.82 -7.80 -5.34
N PRO A 5 16.83 -7.14 -5.95
CA PRO A 5 16.70 -5.71 -6.27
C PRO A 5 15.76 -5.50 -7.46
N TYR A 6 14.93 -4.46 -7.37
CA TYR A 6 14.12 -3.94 -8.46
C TYR A 6 14.32 -2.43 -8.60
N SER A 7 13.89 -1.88 -9.73
CA SER A 7 13.74 -0.45 -9.93
C SER A 7 12.40 -0.18 -10.58
N ILE A 8 11.71 0.84 -10.13
CA ILE A 8 10.42 1.29 -10.68
C ILE A 8 10.55 2.72 -11.23
N ASN A 9 9.80 3.02 -12.27
CA ASN A 9 9.81 4.34 -12.90
C ASN A 9 8.75 5.25 -12.27
N CYS A 10 9.14 6.01 -11.27
CA CYS A 10 8.29 7.00 -10.60
C CYS A 10 8.30 8.30 -11.42
N ASN A 11 7.33 8.46 -12.31
CA ASN A 11 7.10 9.67 -13.11
C ASN A 11 8.37 10.18 -13.85
N GLY A 12 9.12 9.27 -14.47
CA GLY A 12 10.36 9.56 -15.20
C GLY A 12 11.64 9.46 -14.36
N HIS A 13 11.55 9.21 -13.07
CA HIS A 13 12.68 8.98 -12.18
C HIS A 13 12.74 7.52 -11.73
N LEU A 14 13.89 6.88 -11.88
CA LEU A 14 14.08 5.52 -11.38
C LEU A 14 14.21 5.54 -9.85
N PHE A 15 13.32 4.82 -9.19
CA PHE A 15 13.35 4.59 -7.75
C PHE A 15 13.80 3.16 -7.46
N ALA A 16 14.90 3.03 -6.71
CA ALA A 16 15.47 1.72 -6.41
C ALA A 16 14.73 1.04 -5.25
N LEU A 17 14.41 -0.23 -5.44
CA LEU A 17 13.91 -1.17 -4.44
C LEU A 17 14.99 -2.25 -4.17
N ASP A 18 16.23 -1.82 -4.03
CA ASP A 18 17.39 -2.65 -3.69
C ASP A 18 17.49 -2.94 -2.18
N LYS A 19 16.76 -2.19 -1.39
CA LYS A 19 16.54 -2.36 0.05
C LYS A 19 15.06 -2.11 0.38
N PRO A 20 14.56 -2.64 1.50
CA PRO A 20 13.18 -2.42 1.89
C PRO A 20 12.87 -0.93 2.10
N GLN A 21 11.73 -0.49 1.58
CA GLN A 21 11.24 0.88 1.69
C GLN A 21 10.08 0.96 2.68
N VAL A 22 9.90 2.13 3.30
CA VAL A 22 8.77 2.38 4.21
C VAL A 22 7.85 3.43 3.61
N MET A 23 6.60 3.03 3.40
CA MET A 23 5.50 3.83 2.89
C MET A 23 4.57 4.23 4.04
N GLY A 24 4.56 5.52 4.37
CA GLY A 24 3.69 6.06 5.41
C GLY A 24 2.28 6.34 4.89
N ILE A 25 1.27 5.91 5.65
CA ILE A 25 -0.14 6.16 5.34
C ILE A 25 -0.51 7.60 5.72
N LEU A 26 -1.15 8.31 4.78
CA LEU A 26 -1.72 9.62 5.00
C LEU A 26 -3.17 9.65 4.47
N ASN A 27 -4.14 9.74 5.38
CA ASN A 27 -5.55 9.81 5.01
C ASN A 27 -6.03 11.26 5.03
N VAL A 28 -6.67 11.70 3.94
CA VAL A 28 -7.32 13.00 3.81
C VAL A 28 -8.84 12.80 3.91
N THR A 29 -9.34 12.75 5.16
CA THR A 29 -10.78 12.55 5.46
C THR A 29 -11.43 13.86 5.91
N PRO A 30 -12.77 14.01 5.79
CA PRO A 30 -13.44 15.29 5.89
C PRO A 30 -13.92 15.62 7.31
N ASP A 31 -13.09 16.07 8.20
CA ASP A 31 -13.59 16.77 9.40
C ASP A 31 -13.68 18.30 9.21
N SER A 32 -13.81 18.81 7.95
CA SER A 32 -13.40 20.16 7.63
C SER A 32 -14.31 20.95 6.66
N PHE A 33 -15.63 20.91 6.84
CA PHE A 33 -16.50 21.85 6.11
C PHE A 33 -16.56 23.28 6.73
N TYR A 34 -16.01 23.49 7.91
CA TYR A 34 -15.87 24.82 8.54
C TYR A 34 -14.47 25.39 8.36
N ALA A 35 -14.33 26.71 8.16
CA ALA A 35 -13.06 27.37 7.86
C ALA A 35 -11.97 27.12 8.89
N ASP A 36 -12.30 27.03 10.18
CA ASP A 36 -11.34 26.78 11.25
C ASP A 36 -10.92 25.29 11.30
N SER A 37 -11.82 24.36 10.96
CA SER A 37 -11.45 22.95 10.83
C SER A 37 -10.64 22.65 9.55
N ARG A 38 -10.78 23.44 8.48
CA ARG A 38 -9.87 23.36 7.31
C ARG A 38 -8.44 23.67 7.69
N LYS A 39 -8.17 24.76 8.37
CA LYS A 39 -6.81 25.09 8.80
C LYS A 39 -6.18 24.04 9.71
N GLN A 40 -6.98 23.42 10.59
CA GLN A 40 -6.52 22.31 11.43
C GLN A 40 -6.23 21.05 10.61
N SER A 41 -7.06 20.74 9.59
CA SER A 41 -6.83 19.61 8.70
C SER A 41 -5.61 19.82 7.81
N ASP A 42 -5.38 21.02 7.29
CA ASP A 42 -4.21 21.38 6.49
C ASP A 42 -2.92 21.19 7.28
N GLU A 43 -2.89 21.70 8.51
CA GLU A 43 -1.72 21.52 9.38
C GLU A 43 -1.55 20.04 9.79
N ALA A 44 -2.62 19.28 9.98
CA ALA A 44 -2.53 17.86 10.28
C ALA A 44 -1.96 17.07 9.12
N ILE A 45 -2.40 17.36 7.86
CA ILE A 45 -1.84 16.77 6.64
C ILE A 45 -0.35 17.13 6.50
N ALA A 46 -0.03 18.44 6.65
CA ALA A 46 1.32 18.94 6.55
C ALA A 46 2.23 18.33 7.64
N ALA A 47 1.78 18.28 8.88
CA ALA A 47 2.50 17.68 10.00
C ALA A 47 2.74 16.19 9.76
N ARG A 48 1.73 15.46 9.24
CA ARG A 48 1.87 14.03 8.94
C ARG A 48 2.84 13.79 7.79
N ALA A 49 2.80 14.57 6.72
CA ALA A 49 3.73 14.46 5.61
C ALA A 49 5.18 14.68 6.08
N ARG A 50 5.43 15.76 6.84
CA ARG A 50 6.74 16.04 7.45
C ARG A 50 7.19 14.93 8.40
N GLN A 51 6.28 14.41 9.22
CA GLN A 51 6.57 13.32 10.16
C GLN A 51 7.02 12.06 9.45
N ILE A 52 6.30 11.62 8.38
CA ILE A 52 6.66 10.42 7.62
C ILE A 52 8.12 10.51 7.15
N VAL A 53 8.50 11.64 6.55
CA VAL A 53 9.86 11.85 6.05
C VAL A 53 10.88 11.97 7.18
N ALA A 54 10.57 12.72 8.23
CA ALA A 54 11.45 12.90 9.39
C ALA A 54 11.73 11.57 10.13
N GLU A 55 10.76 10.65 10.13
CA GLU A 55 10.90 9.31 10.69
C GLU A 55 11.64 8.33 9.77
N GLY A 56 12.01 8.75 8.54
CA GLY A 56 12.76 7.98 7.56
C GLY A 56 11.90 7.22 6.55
N GLY A 57 10.60 7.53 6.45
CA GLY A 57 9.76 7.05 5.36
C GLY A 57 10.18 7.69 4.04
N THR A 58 10.23 6.89 2.99
CA THR A 58 10.64 7.31 1.64
C THR A 58 9.46 7.50 0.70
N MET A 59 8.31 6.96 1.08
CA MET A 59 7.08 6.96 0.30
C MET A 59 5.90 7.42 1.17
N ILE A 60 4.95 8.12 0.56
CA ILE A 60 3.68 8.53 1.19
C ILE A 60 2.54 7.96 0.36
N ASP A 61 1.64 7.19 1.00
CA ASP A 61 0.43 6.71 0.35
C ASP A 61 -0.77 7.55 0.82
N ILE A 62 -1.27 8.40 -0.08
CA ILE A 62 -2.36 9.33 0.20
C ILE A 62 -3.68 8.78 -0.30
N GLY A 63 -4.70 8.75 0.58
CA GLY A 63 -6.04 8.28 0.25
C GLY A 63 -7.14 9.18 0.83
N ALA A 64 -8.20 9.37 0.05
CA ALA A 64 -9.37 10.18 0.44
C ALA A 64 -10.64 9.33 0.66
N TYR A 65 -10.56 8.03 0.40
CA TYR A 65 -11.64 7.06 0.57
C TYR A 65 -11.30 6.11 1.73
N SER A 66 -12.27 5.81 2.59
CA SER A 66 -12.08 4.81 3.64
C SER A 66 -12.62 3.46 3.20
N SER A 67 -11.74 2.47 3.09
CA SER A 67 -12.13 1.07 2.83
C SER A 67 -12.63 0.32 4.07
N ARG A 68 -12.80 1.01 5.22
CA ARG A 68 -13.32 0.38 6.45
C ARG A 68 -14.79 0.05 6.28
N PRO A 69 -15.26 -1.12 6.77
CA PRO A 69 -16.68 -1.46 6.77
C PRO A 69 -17.50 -0.37 7.49
N GLY A 70 -18.58 0.10 6.84
CA GLY A 70 -19.46 1.14 7.41
C GLY A 70 -18.96 2.58 7.22
N ALA A 71 -17.90 2.81 6.48
CA ALA A 71 -17.52 4.16 6.07
C ALA A 71 -18.55 4.74 5.07
N ASP A 72 -18.76 6.06 5.15
CA ASP A 72 -19.63 6.76 4.21
C ASP A 72 -19.09 6.65 2.77
N GLU A 73 -20.02 6.55 1.83
CA GLU A 73 -19.68 6.52 0.42
C GLU A 73 -19.25 7.93 -0.03
N VAL A 74 -18.07 8.02 -0.63
CA VAL A 74 -17.50 9.27 -1.14
C VAL A 74 -17.72 9.33 -2.65
N SER A 75 -18.27 10.45 -3.16
CA SER A 75 -18.40 10.63 -4.61
C SER A 75 -17.05 10.78 -5.30
N VAL A 76 -17.01 10.63 -6.62
CA VAL A 76 -15.77 10.82 -7.41
C VAL A 76 -15.27 12.26 -7.27
N GLU A 77 -16.17 13.21 -7.37
CA GLU A 77 -15.88 14.65 -7.28
C GLU A 77 -15.30 15.02 -5.91
N GLU A 78 -15.90 14.47 -4.86
CA GLU A 78 -15.44 14.71 -3.49
C GLU A 78 -14.07 14.07 -3.23
N GLU A 79 -13.84 12.85 -3.72
CA GLU A 79 -12.52 12.20 -3.64
C GLU A 79 -11.47 13.01 -4.38
N MET A 80 -11.77 13.49 -5.59
CA MET A 80 -10.88 14.36 -6.36
C MET A 80 -10.57 15.66 -5.62
N GLU A 81 -11.57 16.33 -5.03
CA GLU A 81 -11.36 17.58 -4.30
C GLU A 81 -10.43 17.37 -3.10
N ARG A 82 -10.69 16.33 -2.32
CA ARG A 82 -9.85 15.96 -1.17
C ARG A 82 -8.42 15.65 -1.57
N LEU A 83 -8.22 14.87 -2.64
CA LEU A 83 -6.89 14.51 -3.12
C LEU A 83 -6.15 15.69 -3.73
N ARG A 84 -6.81 16.57 -4.50
CA ARG A 84 -6.19 17.82 -4.98
C ARG A 84 -5.63 18.65 -3.84
N HIS A 85 -6.45 18.79 -2.80
CA HIS A 85 -6.07 19.54 -1.60
C HIS A 85 -4.90 18.88 -0.86
N GLY A 86 -5.00 17.58 -0.58
CA GLY A 86 -3.96 16.83 0.13
C GLY A 86 -2.65 16.74 -0.64
N LEU A 87 -2.70 16.48 -1.94
CA LEU A 87 -1.52 16.39 -2.81
C LEU A 87 -0.77 17.72 -2.91
N ALA A 88 -1.49 18.86 -3.01
CA ALA A 88 -0.87 20.18 -2.99
C ALA A 88 -0.05 20.42 -1.72
N ILE A 89 -0.56 19.96 -0.56
CA ILE A 89 0.15 20.06 0.72
C ILE A 89 1.34 19.09 0.77
N VAL A 90 1.14 17.82 0.39
CA VAL A 90 2.19 16.80 0.42
C VAL A 90 3.37 17.20 -0.49
N ASN A 91 3.11 17.65 -1.72
CA ASN A 91 4.14 18.10 -2.65
C ASN A 91 4.96 19.27 -2.11
N LYS A 92 4.33 20.15 -1.32
CA LYS A 92 5.02 21.27 -0.67
C LYS A 92 5.86 20.86 0.52
N GLU A 93 5.31 19.97 1.37
CA GLU A 93 5.89 19.67 2.69
C GLU A 93 6.85 18.46 2.66
N ALA A 94 6.75 17.61 1.65
CA ALA A 94 7.55 16.40 1.47
C ALA A 94 7.97 16.18 0.01
N PRO A 95 8.59 17.18 -0.67
CA PRO A 95 8.88 17.13 -2.12
C PRO A 95 9.85 16.02 -2.53
N GLN A 96 10.55 15.38 -1.59
CA GLN A 96 11.48 14.30 -1.84
C GLN A 96 10.82 12.90 -1.70
N ALA A 97 9.59 12.81 -1.20
CA ALA A 97 8.91 11.54 -1.03
C ALA A 97 8.30 11.07 -2.35
N VAL A 98 8.37 9.76 -2.61
CA VAL A 98 7.58 9.14 -3.67
C VAL A 98 6.11 9.12 -3.24
N VAL A 99 5.22 9.66 -4.06
CA VAL A 99 3.80 9.80 -3.73
C VAL A 99 2.98 8.73 -4.43
N SER A 100 2.35 7.87 -3.63
CA SER A 100 1.36 6.87 -4.06
C SER A 100 -0.05 7.38 -3.78
N VAL A 101 -0.97 7.15 -4.69
CA VAL A 101 -2.40 7.50 -4.52
C VAL A 101 -3.24 6.25 -4.32
N ASP A 102 -3.89 6.14 -3.15
CA ASP A 102 -4.81 5.04 -2.80
C ASP A 102 -6.20 5.35 -3.38
N THR A 103 -6.46 4.81 -4.56
CA THR A 103 -7.76 4.92 -5.24
C THR A 103 -8.00 3.74 -6.18
N PHE A 104 -9.25 3.31 -6.27
CA PHE A 104 -9.71 2.31 -7.23
C PHE A 104 -10.46 2.93 -8.45
N ARG A 105 -10.45 4.27 -8.57
CA ARG A 105 -11.15 5.02 -9.63
C ARG A 105 -10.16 5.56 -10.65
N ALA A 106 -10.33 5.18 -11.90
CA ALA A 106 -9.43 5.54 -13.00
C ALA A 106 -9.32 7.05 -13.22
N ASP A 107 -10.43 7.78 -13.17
CA ASP A 107 -10.44 9.24 -13.36
C ASP A 107 -9.76 9.98 -12.21
N VAL A 108 -9.88 9.46 -10.97
CA VAL A 108 -9.17 9.99 -9.80
C VAL A 108 -7.68 9.76 -9.93
N ALA A 109 -7.26 8.54 -10.27
CA ALA A 109 -5.85 8.20 -10.50
C ALA A 109 -5.24 9.08 -11.59
N LYS A 110 -5.96 9.27 -12.71
CA LYS A 110 -5.55 10.12 -13.82
C LYS A 110 -5.31 11.57 -13.37
N MET A 111 -6.25 12.15 -12.66
CA MET A 111 -6.13 13.51 -12.11
C MET A 111 -4.91 13.64 -11.19
N CYS A 112 -4.71 12.68 -10.28
CA CYS A 112 -3.59 12.72 -9.33
C CYS A 112 -2.23 12.66 -10.04
N VAL A 113 -2.10 11.84 -11.07
CA VAL A 113 -0.84 11.74 -11.83
C VAL A 113 -0.63 12.94 -12.73
N GLU A 114 -1.64 13.33 -13.54
CA GLU A 114 -1.48 14.39 -14.56
C GLU A 114 -1.41 15.79 -13.94
N GLU A 115 -2.19 16.09 -12.88
CA GLU A 115 -2.24 17.44 -12.30
C GLU A 115 -1.24 17.64 -11.14
N TYR A 116 -0.90 16.58 -10.41
CA TYR A 116 -0.08 16.67 -9.18
C TYR A 116 1.20 15.84 -9.21
N GLY A 117 1.44 15.07 -10.28
CA GLY A 117 2.65 14.30 -10.44
C GLY A 117 2.74 13.11 -9.45
N ALA A 118 1.61 12.51 -9.05
CA ALA A 118 1.63 11.31 -8.24
C ALA A 118 2.43 10.21 -8.97
N ASP A 119 3.31 9.52 -8.23
CA ASP A 119 4.29 8.60 -8.78
C ASP A 119 3.76 7.17 -8.96
N ILE A 120 2.81 6.74 -8.12
CA ILE A 120 2.32 5.37 -8.04
C ILE A 120 0.80 5.37 -7.90
N ILE A 121 0.13 4.44 -8.57
CA ILE A 121 -1.30 4.13 -8.35
C ILE A 121 -1.41 2.92 -7.43
N ASN A 122 -2.08 3.07 -6.28
CA ASN A 122 -2.37 1.99 -5.35
C ASN A 122 -3.86 1.63 -5.43
N ASP A 123 -4.19 0.54 -6.16
CA ASP A 123 -5.56 0.09 -6.35
C ASP A 123 -5.86 -1.14 -5.51
N ILE A 124 -6.59 -0.94 -4.41
CA ILE A 124 -7.03 -2.01 -3.51
C ILE A 124 -7.99 -3.02 -4.16
N SER A 125 -8.59 -2.66 -5.30
CA SER A 125 -9.54 -3.52 -6.01
C SER A 125 -8.90 -4.41 -7.08
N GLY A 126 -7.65 -4.13 -7.48
CA GLY A 126 -6.99 -4.82 -8.57
C GLY A 126 -7.76 -4.73 -9.88
N GLY A 127 -8.32 -3.56 -10.17
CA GLY A 127 -9.09 -3.27 -11.39
C GLY A 127 -10.50 -3.83 -11.41
N MET A 128 -11.01 -4.36 -10.28
CA MET A 128 -12.36 -4.95 -10.25
C MET A 128 -13.48 -3.91 -10.11
N LEU A 129 -13.22 -2.81 -9.41
CA LEU A 129 -14.23 -1.77 -9.14
C LEU A 129 -14.32 -0.73 -10.26
N ASP A 130 -13.26 -0.58 -11.07
CA ASP A 130 -13.27 0.26 -12.26
C ASP A 130 -12.60 -0.46 -13.44
N LYS A 131 -13.39 -0.81 -14.46
CA LYS A 131 -12.93 -1.51 -15.67
C LYS A 131 -11.93 -0.71 -16.51
N HIS A 132 -11.82 0.59 -16.30
CA HIS A 132 -10.91 1.49 -17.02
C HIS A 132 -9.54 1.59 -16.34
N MET A 133 -9.41 1.18 -15.06
CA MET A 133 -8.20 1.37 -14.25
C MET A 133 -6.93 0.82 -14.93
N PHE A 134 -6.92 -0.41 -15.40
CA PHE A 134 -5.74 -1.01 -16.02
C PHE A 134 -5.29 -0.27 -17.29
N ARG A 135 -6.24 0.14 -18.13
CA ARG A 135 -5.93 0.94 -19.33
C ARG A 135 -5.40 2.32 -18.94
N THR A 136 -5.98 2.94 -17.93
CA THR A 136 -5.54 4.24 -17.42
C THR A 136 -4.12 4.14 -16.83
N ALA A 137 -3.82 3.13 -16.02
CA ALA A 137 -2.47 2.90 -15.50
C ALA A 137 -1.44 2.71 -16.63
N ALA A 138 -1.78 1.94 -17.67
CA ALA A 138 -0.93 1.75 -18.84
C ALA A 138 -0.67 3.06 -19.60
N GLN A 139 -1.68 3.93 -19.74
CA GLN A 139 -1.53 5.22 -20.41
C GLN A 139 -0.70 6.22 -19.61
N LEU A 140 -0.82 6.20 -18.31
CA LEU A 140 -0.07 7.08 -17.41
C LEU A 140 1.39 6.66 -17.26
N GLY A 141 1.70 5.38 -17.45
CA GLY A 141 3.08 4.86 -17.44
C GLY A 141 3.78 4.94 -16.07
N VAL A 142 3.00 5.02 -14.98
CA VAL A 142 3.48 4.97 -13.60
C VAL A 142 3.32 3.58 -13.00
N PRO A 143 4.08 3.21 -11.96
CA PRO A 143 3.94 1.95 -11.25
C PRO A 143 2.53 1.73 -10.72
N TYR A 144 2.08 0.49 -10.76
CA TYR A 144 0.76 0.09 -10.31
C TYR A 144 0.86 -0.95 -9.19
N ILE A 145 0.30 -0.64 -8.02
CA ILE A 145 0.15 -1.60 -6.94
C ILE A 145 -1.12 -2.38 -7.17
N LEU A 146 -0.94 -3.67 -7.46
CA LEU A 146 -2.00 -4.64 -7.68
C LEU A 146 -2.28 -5.37 -6.38
N MET A 147 -3.43 -5.09 -5.74
CA MET A 147 -3.80 -5.78 -4.50
C MET A 147 -4.83 -6.89 -4.74
N HIS A 148 -4.71 -7.97 -3.97
CA HIS A 148 -5.71 -9.04 -3.92
C HIS A 148 -6.79 -8.74 -2.87
N MET A 149 -8.03 -8.70 -3.33
CA MET A 149 -9.23 -8.62 -2.49
C MET A 149 -10.28 -9.62 -2.98
N LYS A 150 -11.02 -10.26 -2.06
CA LYS A 150 -12.21 -11.05 -2.38
C LYS A 150 -13.47 -10.32 -1.87
N GLY A 151 -14.41 -10.06 -2.77
CA GLY A 151 -15.58 -9.22 -2.49
C GLY A 151 -15.31 -7.74 -2.77
N THR A 152 -16.06 -6.86 -2.12
CA THR A 152 -15.88 -5.40 -2.17
C THR A 152 -15.54 -4.88 -0.76
N PRO A 153 -15.07 -3.64 -0.58
CA PRO A 153 -14.84 -3.08 0.75
C PRO A 153 -16.04 -3.23 1.69
N ALA A 154 -17.27 -3.13 1.18
CA ALA A 154 -18.49 -3.30 1.96
C ALA A 154 -18.79 -4.76 2.33
N THR A 155 -18.41 -5.73 1.50
CA THR A 155 -18.78 -7.16 1.65
C THR A 155 -17.64 -8.08 2.03
N MET A 156 -16.39 -7.67 1.89
CA MET A 156 -15.19 -8.50 2.06
C MET A 156 -15.04 -9.16 3.44
N GLN A 157 -15.73 -8.64 4.46
CA GLN A 157 -15.71 -9.21 5.82
C GLN A 157 -16.85 -10.20 6.07
N LEU A 158 -17.79 -10.34 5.11
CA LEU A 158 -18.92 -11.23 5.22
C LEU A 158 -18.52 -12.64 4.78
N ALA A 159 -17.96 -13.43 5.71
CA ALA A 159 -17.62 -14.85 5.55
C ALA A 159 -16.87 -15.16 4.23
N PRO A 160 -15.65 -14.65 4.02
CA PRO A 160 -14.89 -14.98 2.83
C PRO A 160 -14.63 -16.49 2.77
N HIS A 161 -15.00 -17.11 1.65
CA HIS A 161 -14.83 -18.53 1.43
C HIS A 161 -13.87 -18.79 0.26
N TYR A 162 -12.96 -19.75 0.44
CA TYR A 162 -12.02 -20.23 -0.57
C TYR A 162 -12.04 -21.76 -0.57
N ASP A 163 -12.10 -22.36 -1.73
CA ASP A 163 -11.94 -23.83 -1.87
C ASP A 163 -10.46 -24.20 -1.71
N HIS A 164 -9.58 -23.43 -2.34
CA HIS A 164 -8.12 -23.57 -2.27
C HIS A 164 -7.47 -22.19 -2.17
N PHE A 165 -7.36 -21.65 -0.95
CA PHE A 165 -6.99 -20.25 -0.71
C PHE A 165 -5.77 -19.79 -1.49
N MET A 166 -4.59 -20.36 -1.27
CA MET A 166 -3.36 -19.89 -1.93
C MET A 166 -3.41 -20.03 -3.44
N ARG A 167 -4.00 -21.14 -3.96
CA ARG A 167 -4.17 -21.34 -5.39
C ARG A 167 -5.04 -20.24 -6.01
N GLU A 168 -6.15 -19.89 -5.37
CA GLU A 168 -7.04 -18.82 -5.86
C GLU A 168 -6.34 -17.46 -5.85
N VAL A 169 -5.56 -17.16 -4.81
CA VAL A 169 -4.76 -15.93 -4.73
C VAL A 169 -3.72 -15.88 -5.85
N PHE A 170 -3.00 -16.97 -6.11
CA PHE A 170 -1.98 -17.02 -7.17
C PHE A 170 -2.61 -16.90 -8.57
N LEU A 171 -3.72 -17.57 -8.83
CA LEU A 171 -4.45 -17.43 -10.09
C LEU A 171 -4.95 -16.00 -10.31
N TYR A 172 -5.46 -15.36 -9.26
CA TYR A 172 -5.87 -13.96 -9.32
C TYR A 172 -4.73 -13.04 -9.78
N PHE A 173 -3.53 -13.21 -9.21
CA PHE A 173 -2.36 -12.42 -9.61
C PHE A 173 -1.90 -12.76 -11.01
N ALA A 174 -1.78 -14.04 -11.35
CA ALA A 174 -1.34 -14.48 -12.67
C ALA A 174 -2.18 -13.88 -13.81
N GLU A 175 -3.51 -13.96 -13.69
CA GLU A 175 -4.44 -13.41 -14.70
C GLU A 175 -4.31 -11.87 -14.83
N ARG A 176 -4.11 -11.16 -13.71
CA ARG A 176 -4.07 -9.70 -13.71
C ARG A 176 -2.72 -9.13 -14.12
N VAL A 177 -1.65 -9.78 -13.69
CA VAL A 177 -0.29 -9.43 -14.12
C VAL A 177 -0.17 -9.61 -15.63
N ASP A 178 -0.63 -10.74 -16.17
CA ASP A 178 -0.64 -11.00 -17.61
C ASP A 178 -1.42 -9.91 -18.37
N ARG A 179 -2.63 -9.59 -17.91
CA ARG A 179 -3.45 -8.51 -18.49
C ARG A 179 -2.81 -7.12 -18.40
N LEU A 180 -2.14 -6.80 -17.29
CA LEU A 180 -1.42 -5.51 -17.15
C LEU A 180 -0.24 -5.45 -18.10
N HIS A 181 0.53 -6.54 -18.25
CA HIS A 181 1.63 -6.63 -19.21
C HIS A 181 1.13 -6.50 -20.65
N ASP A 182 0.03 -7.16 -21.03
CA ASP A 182 -0.60 -7.04 -22.35
C ASP A 182 -1.01 -5.60 -22.69
N LEU A 183 -1.40 -4.82 -21.68
CA LEU A 183 -1.71 -3.39 -21.82
C LEU A 183 -0.47 -2.49 -21.82
N GLY A 184 0.72 -3.02 -21.53
CA GLY A 184 1.98 -2.29 -21.53
C GLY A 184 2.38 -1.68 -20.19
N VAL A 185 1.73 -2.05 -19.08
CA VAL A 185 2.19 -1.65 -17.73
C VAL A 185 3.50 -2.36 -17.43
N LYS A 186 4.55 -1.59 -17.15
CA LYS A 186 5.91 -2.11 -16.95
C LYS A 186 6.21 -2.41 -15.50
N ASP A 187 5.78 -1.53 -14.61
CA ASP A 187 6.12 -1.58 -13.19
C ASP A 187 4.88 -1.96 -12.38
N ILE A 188 4.83 -3.22 -11.95
CA ILE A 188 3.76 -3.77 -11.13
C ILE A 188 4.34 -4.12 -9.76
N ILE A 189 3.64 -3.75 -8.70
CA ILE A 189 3.97 -4.09 -7.31
C ILE A 189 2.82 -4.94 -6.79
N LEU A 190 3.11 -6.11 -6.24
CA LEU A 190 2.08 -7.00 -5.70
C LEU A 190 1.79 -6.67 -4.24
N ASP A 191 0.52 -6.47 -3.88
CA ASP A 191 0.06 -6.46 -2.49
C ASP A 191 -0.82 -7.69 -2.24
N PRO A 192 -0.39 -8.65 -1.42
CA PRO A 192 -1.18 -9.84 -1.08
C PRO A 192 -2.52 -9.53 -0.41
N GLY A 193 -2.74 -8.29 0.04
CA GLY A 193 -4.02 -7.81 0.55
C GLY A 193 -4.40 -8.41 1.90
N PHE A 194 -3.50 -8.39 2.87
CA PHE A 194 -3.79 -8.83 4.24
C PHE A 194 -5.03 -8.12 4.80
N GLY A 195 -5.98 -8.89 5.35
CA GLY A 195 -7.22 -8.38 5.93
C GLY A 195 -8.34 -8.09 4.93
N PHE A 196 -8.09 -8.15 3.62
CA PHE A 196 -9.10 -7.91 2.59
C PHE A 196 -9.71 -9.23 2.09
N GLY A 197 -10.94 -9.53 2.54
CA GLY A 197 -11.65 -10.75 2.17
C GLY A 197 -10.93 -12.04 2.60
N LYS A 198 -10.35 -12.05 3.79
CA LYS A 198 -9.56 -13.17 4.34
C LYS A 198 -9.92 -13.42 5.81
N THR A 199 -10.06 -14.69 6.19
CA THR A 199 -10.21 -15.08 7.60
C THR A 199 -8.91 -14.85 8.38
N LEU A 200 -8.92 -15.05 9.69
CA LEU A 200 -7.72 -14.99 10.51
C LEU A 200 -6.69 -16.02 10.02
N GLU A 201 -7.13 -17.24 9.81
CA GLU A 201 -6.32 -18.37 9.35
C GLU A 201 -5.74 -18.09 7.95
N ASN A 202 -6.56 -17.57 7.01
CA ASN A 202 -6.08 -17.19 5.68
C ASN A 202 -4.97 -16.14 5.74
N ASN A 203 -5.07 -15.14 6.64
CA ASN A 203 -4.02 -14.13 6.78
C ASN A 203 -2.71 -14.75 7.29
N TYR A 204 -2.75 -15.69 8.23
CA TYR A 204 -1.54 -16.35 8.71
C TYR A 204 -0.99 -17.38 7.70
N GLU A 205 -1.84 -18.09 6.97
CA GLU A 205 -1.42 -18.92 5.85
C GLU A 205 -0.72 -18.08 4.76
N LEU A 206 -1.31 -16.94 4.39
CA LEU A 206 -0.74 -15.99 3.44
C LEU A 206 0.63 -15.49 3.90
N MET A 207 0.75 -15.06 5.16
CA MET A 207 2.03 -14.65 5.73
C MET A 207 3.05 -15.79 5.69
N ASN A 208 2.65 -17.01 6.01
CA ASN A 208 3.54 -18.17 5.97
C ASN A 208 4.04 -18.50 4.57
N LYS A 209 3.21 -18.30 3.55
CA LYS A 209 3.47 -18.57 2.15
C LYS A 209 3.93 -17.36 1.34
N MET A 210 4.17 -16.21 1.99
CA MET A 210 4.48 -14.96 1.29
C MET A 210 5.74 -15.07 0.42
N GLY A 211 6.73 -15.86 0.84
CA GLY A 211 7.95 -16.10 0.05
C GLY A 211 7.69 -16.74 -1.32
N ASP A 212 6.53 -17.40 -1.52
CA ASP A 212 6.18 -18.04 -2.79
C ASP A 212 5.82 -16.99 -3.87
N PHE A 213 5.48 -15.75 -3.49
CA PHE A 213 5.20 -14.65 -4.45
C PHE A 213 6.42 -14.25 -5.31
N ARG A 214 7.63 -14.64 -4.93
CA ARG A 214 8.84 -14.46 -5.77
C ARG A 214 8.72 -15.10 -7.16
N GLU A 215 7.83 -16.09 -7.32
CA GLU A 215 7.57 -16.74 -8.62
C GLU A 215 7.00 -15.76 -9.67
N PHE A 216 6.40 -14.65 -9.24
CA PHE A 216 5.95 -13.60 -10.15
C PHE A 216 7.07 -12.68 -10.65
N ASP A 217 8.23 -12.73 -10.01
CA ASP A 217 9.36 -11.86 -10.32
C ASP A 217 9.02 -10.36 -10.27
N LEU A 218 8.24 -9.96 -9.27
CA LEU A 218 7.75 -8.60 -9.04
C LEU A 218 7.99 -8.18 -7.58
N PRO A 219 8.19 -6.88 -7.31
CA PRO A 219 8.31 -6.38 -5.94
C PRO A 219 7.01 -6.56 -5.15
N ILE A 220 7.13 -6.76 -3.85
CA ILE A 220 6.02 -7.05 -2.93
C ILE A 220 5.86 -5.91 -1.93
N LEU A 221 4.64 -5.36 -1.83
CA LEU A 221 4.21 -4.46 -0.78
C LEU A 221 3.43 -5.25 0.28
N VAL A 222 3.67 -4.94 1.55
CA VAL A 222 2.95 -5.54 2.68
C VAL A 222 2.31 -4.46 3.55
N GLY A 223 0.98 -4.51 3.66
CA GLY A 223 0.17 -3.61 4.47
C GLY A 223 -0.55 -4.36 5.60
N ILE A 224 0.11 -4.60 6.73
CA ILE A 224 -0.46 -5.31 7.91
C ILE A 224 -0.64 -4.41 9.12
N SER A 225 -0.16 -3.16 9.05
CA SER A 225 -0.09 -2.25 10.18
C SER A 225 -1.44 -2.09 10.88
N ARG A 226 -1.48 -2.46 12.17
CA ARG A 226 -2.61 -2.37 13.08
C ARG A 226 -3.88 -3.07 12.60
N LYS A 227 -3.76 -4.07 11.69
CA LYS A 227 -4.89 -4.82 11.14
C LYS A 227 -5.45 -5.85 12.14
N SER A 228 -6.71 -6.23 11.91
CA SER A 228 -7.49 -7.12 12.78
C SER A 228 -6.85 -8.50 12.97
N MET A 229 -6.06 -8.98 12.02
CA MET A 229 -5.32 -10.23 12.16
C MET A 229 -4.36 -10.23 13.36
N ILE A 230 -3.91 -9.04 13.81
CA ILE A 230 -3.04 -8.90 14.97
C ILE A 230 -3.89 -8.92 16.25
N TYR A 231 -4.73 -7.90 16.46
CA TYR A 231 -5.42 -7.73 17.73
C TYR A 231 -6.53 -8.76 17.97
N LYS A 232 -7.06 -9.43 16.95
CA LYS A 232 -7.96 -10.58 17.12
C LYS A 232 -7.24 -11.83 17.66
N LEU A 233 -5.93 -11.97 17.38
CA LEU A 233 -5.13 -13.08 17.87
C LEU A 233 -4.61 -12.83 19.30
N VAL A 234 -4.03 -11.64 19.53
CA VAL A 234 -3.34 -11.33 20.79
C VAL A 234 -4.24 -10.65 21.83
N GLY A 235 -5.45 -10.26 21.42
CA GLY A 235 -6.35 -9.43 22.21
C GLY A 235 -6.08 -7.95 22.05
N GLY A 236 -7.04 -7.11 22.45
CA GLY A 236 -6.91 -5.65 22.41
C GLY A 236 -7.61 -5.00 21.21
N THR A 237 -7.12 -3.85 20.82
CA THR A 237 -7.65 -2.94 19.81
C THR A 237 -6.57 -2.60 18.76
N PRO A 238 -6.90 -1.88 17.67
CA PRO A 238 -5.86 -1.37 16.77
C PRO A 238 -4.79 -0.52 17.46
N ALA A 239 -5.12 0.18 18.55
CA ALA A 239 -4.16 0.98 19.33
C ALA A 239 -3.06 0.11 19.96
N ASP A 240 -3.41 -1.12 20.37
CA ASP A 240 -2.52 -2.05 21.06
C ASP A 240 -1.68 -2.89 20.09
N ALA A 241 -1.94 -2.80 18.78
CA ALA A 241 -1.38 -3.71 17.78
C ALA A 241 0.04 -3.37 17.30
N LEU A 242 0.75 -2.41 17.89
CA LEU A 242 2.09 -2.01 17.45
C LEU A 242 3.10 -3.15 17.57
N GLY A 243 3.16 -3.84 18.72
CA GLY A 243 4.09 -4.94 18.91
C GLY A 243 3.89 -6.08 17.91
N GLY A 244 2.63 -6.47 17.65
CA GLY A 244 2.31 -7.46 16.63
C GLY A 244 2.58 -6.98 15.20
N THR A 245 2.41 -5.67 14.94
CA THR A 245 2.80 -5.06 13.65
C THR A 245 4.31 -5.19 13.41
N ILE A 246 5.13 -4.86 14.40
CA ILE A 246 6.59 -4.99 14.32
C ILE A 246 6.98 -6.45 14.05
N ALA A 247 6.43 -7.38 14.82
CA ALA A 247 6.72 -8.81 14.65
C ALA A 247 6.39 -9.32 13.24
N LEU A 248 5.21 -8.99 12.71
CA LEU A 248 4.80 -9.42 11.38
C LEU A 248 5.52 -8.66 10.25
N ASN A 249 5.89 -7.40 10.44
CA ASN A 249 6.74 -6.67 9.49
C ASN A 249 8.13 -7.31 9.41
N THR A 250 8.73 -7.72 10.54
CA THR A 250 10.00 -8.46 10.54
C THR A 250 9.89 -9.74 9.71
N ILE A 251 8.85 -10.55 9.95
CA ILE A 251 8.62 -11.79 9.20
C ILE A 251 8.38 -11.49 7.71
N ALA A 252 7.65 -10.42 7.37
CA ALA A 252 7.40 -10.02 6.00
C ALA A 252 8.72 -9.67 5.27
N LEU A 253 9.60 -8.91 5.91
CA LEU A 253 10.92 -8.57 5.36
C LEU A 253 11.79 -9.80 5.14
N GLU A 254 11.83 -10.73 6.08
CA GLU A 254 12.56 -12.01 5.92
C GLU A 254 12.00 -12.86 4.77
N ARG A 255 10.74 -12.67 4.42
CA ARG A 255 10.04 -13.35 3.32
C ARG A 255 10.01 -12.56 2.01
N GLY A 256 10.79 -11.49 1.91
CA GLY A 256 11.01 -10.74 0.68
C GLY A 256 10.07 -9.58 0.42
N ALA A 257 9.47 -8.96 1.45
CA ALA A 257 8.76 -7.70 1.30
C ALA A 257 9.72 -6.58 0.91
N HIS A 258 9.36 -5.82 -0.15
CA HIS A 258 10.12 -4.67 -0.64
C HIS A 258 9.60 -3.35 -0.08
N ILE A 259 8.30 -3.29 0.25
CA ILE A 259 7.66 -2.08 0.75
C ILE A 259 6.78 -2.44 1.96
N LEU A 260 6.98 -1.75 3.07
CA LEU A 260 6.10 -1.81 4.24
C LEU A 260 5.17 -0.60 4.26
N ARG A 261 3.86 -0.82 4.07
CA ARG A 261 2.83 0.23 4.16
C ARG A 261 2.29 0.32 5.58
N VAL A 262 2.58 1.42 6.28
CA VAL A 262 2.42 1.51 7.74
C VAL A 262 1.85 2.83 8.25
N HIS A 263 1.23 2.77 9.44
CA HIS A 263 0.88 3.95 10.24
C HIS A 263 2.09 4.45 11.06
N ASP A 264 2.90 3.52 11.61
CA ASP A 264 3.99 3.77 12.56
C ASP A 264 5.33 3.71 11.81
N VAL A 265 5.66 4.81 11.13
CA VAL A 265 6.82 4.87 10.22
C VAL A 265 8.13 4.63 10.95
N LYS A 266 8.36 5.30 12.08
CA LYS A 266 9.60 5.15 12.86
C LYS A 266 9.85 3.68 13.24
N ALA A 267 8.84 2.99 13.76
CA ALA A 267 8.97 1.59 14.16
C ALA A 267 9.26 0.68 12.96
N ALA A 268 8.66 0.95 11.79
CA ALA A 268 8.93 0.20 10.56
C ALA A 268 10.36 0.46 10.05
N VAL A 269 10.84 1.69 10.08
CA VAL A 269 12.24 2.04 9.69
C VAL A 269 13.24 1.37 10.62
N GLU A 270 12.99 1.34 11.93
CA GLU A 270 13.82 0.61 12.89
C GLU A 270 13.82 -0.90 12.59
N THR A 271 12.65 -1.46 12.26
CA THR A 271 12.52 -2.88 11.85
C THR A 271 13.34 -3.18 10.61
N VAL A 272 13.26 -2.33 9.56
CA VAL A 272 14.06 -2.48 8.34
C VAL A 272 15.56 -2.50 8.67
N LYS A 273 16.05 -1.53 9.44
CA LYS A 273 17.48 -1.46 9.83
C LYS A 273 17.96 -2.70 10.58
N ILE A 274 17.13 -3.27 11.45
CA ILE A 274 17.48 -4.50 12.19
C ILE A 274 17.58 -5.69 11.24
N VAL A 275 16.61 -5.84 10.32
CA VAL A 275 16.61 -6.95 9.35
C VAL A 275 17.78 -6.82 8.37
N GLU A 276 18.08 -5.61 7.87
CA GLU A 276 19.26 -5.37 7.01
C GLU A 276 20.56 -5.74 7.74
N ALA A 277 20.72 -5.38 9.00
CA ALA A 277 21.90 -5.74 9.79
C ALA A 277 22.04 -7.27 9.95
N LEU A 278 20.94 -8.00 10.17
CA LEU A 278 20.97 -9.46 10.22
C LEU A 278 21.34 -10.08 8.87
N GLN A 279 20.79 -9.58 7.77
CA GLN A 279 21.08 -10.09 6.42
C GLN A 279 22.54 -9.85 6.02
N ALA A 280 23.12 -8.71 6.41
CA ALA A 280 24.53 -8.39 6.12
C ALA A 280 25.51 -9.35 6.79
N THR A 281 25.18 -9.91 7.97
CA THR A 281 26.05 -10.90 8.64
C THR A 281 26.03 -12.26 7.94
N SER A 282 24.89 -12.65 7.37
CA SER A 282 24.76 -13.93 6.65
C SER A 282 25.49 -13.94 5.30
N ALA A 283 25.63 -12.77 4.65
CA ALA A 283 26.36 -12.63 3.37
C ALA A 283 27.90 -12.73 3.52
N ASN A 284 28.44 -12.60 4.73
CA ASN A 284 29.87 -12.70 4.99
C ASN A 284 30.35 -14.15 5.28
N GLU A 285 29.44 -15.12 5.29
CA GLU A 285 29.74 -16.54 5.56
C GLU A 285 29.83 -17.40 4.28
N GLU A 286 29.53 -16.83 3.11
CA GLU A 286 29.71 -17.48 1.78
C GLU A 286 30.95 -16.93 1.06
#